data_855dc2f0d1050ec3cf3caf5b1db6bad7
#
_entry.id   855dc2f0d1050ec3cf3caf5b1db6bad7
#
_cell.length_a   1.000
_cell.length_b   1.000
_cell.length_c   1.000
_cell.angle_alpha   90.00
_cell.angle_beta   90.00
_cell.angle_gamma   90.00
#
_symmetry.space_group_name_H-M   'P 1'
#
loop_
_entity.id
_entity.type
_entity.pdbx_description
1 polymer ?
#
loop_
_entity_poly.entity_id
_entity_poly.type
_entity_poly.pdbx_seq_one_letter_code
_entity_poly.pdbx_strand_id
1 'polypeptide(L)'
;MSLRGLTPIVLAGMLTACGTTQRGGYYQNDGPPDRAPSDLASVLDAVPKIEPLLARANRPYVALGRSYTPLTTDVAFRERGAASWYGRQFHGNRTASGEIYDMFAMTAAHPTLPIPSYVRVTGIRSRQSVIVRVNDRGPFKSDRIIDL
;
A
#
# COMPACT_ATOMS: atom_id res chain seq x y z
N MET A 1 26.43 58.71 -45.46
CA MET A 1 26.89 57.88 -44.31
C MET A 1 25.70 57.13 -43.80
N SER A 2 25.64 55.82 -44.08
CA SER A 2 24.49 54.95 -43.81
C SER A 2 24.79 54.12 -42.55
N LEU A 3 24.02 54.32 -41.48
CA LEU A 3 24.05 53.44 -40.29
C LEU A 3 23.08 52.27 -40.52
N ARG A 4 23.65 51.09 -40.59
CA ARG A 4 22.89 49.82 -40.61
C ARG A 4 22.56 49.42 -39.19
N GLY A 5 21.25 49.37 -38.89
CA GLY A 5 20.76 48.87 -37.61
C GLY A 5 20.90 47.36 -37.55
N LEU A 6 21.54 46.85 -36.47
CA LEU A 6 21.53 45.40 -36.09
C LEU A 6 20.30 45.14 -35.24
N THR A 7 19.45 44.21 -35.72
CA THR A 7 18.32 43.70 -34.97
C THR A 7 18.79 42.49 -34.15
N PRO A 8 18.60 42.44 -32.82
CA PRO A 8 18.94 41.25 -32.04
C PRO A 8 17.84 40.18 -32.21
N ILE A 9 18.26 38.98 -32.63
CA ILE A 9 17.42 37.79 -32.64
C ILE A 9 17.38 37.23 -31.20
N VAL A 10 16.21 37.32 -30.56
CA VAL A 10 15.97 36.65 -29.27
C VAL A 10 15.58 35.21 -29.54
N LEU A 11 16.49 34.31 -29.25
CA LEU A 11 16.26 32.85 -29.31
C LEU A 11 15.53 32.43 -28.04
N ALA A 12 14.20 32.27 -28.11
CA ALA A 12 13.39 31.71 -27.04
C ALA A 12 13.63 30.22 -26.90
N GLY A 13 14.43 29.81 -25.92
CA GLY A 13 14.64 28.42 -25.56
C GLY A 13 13.38 27.85 -24.90
N MET A 14 12.69 26.91 -25.58
CA MET A 14 11.63 26.09 -24.98
C MET A 14 12.25 25.09 -24.01
N LEU A 15 12.13 25.37 -22.71
CA LEU A 15 12.40 24.38 -21.65
C LEU A 15 11.23 23.39 -21.60
N THR A 16 11.38 22.26 -22.27
CA THR A 16 10.49 21.10 -22.06
C THR A 16 10.80 20.51 -20.68
N ALA A 17 10.01 20.90 -19.67
CA ALA A 17 10.01 20.23 -18.39
C ALA A 17 9.41 18.83 -18.57
N CYS A 18 10.25 17.80 -18.70
CA CYS A 18 9.84 16.42 -18.51
C CYS A 18 9.46 16.25 -17.05
N GLY A 19 8.17 16.39 -16.76
CA GLY A 19 7.61 16.01 -15.47
C GLY A 19 7.74 14.50 -15.29
N THR A 20 8.75 14.05 -14.56
CA THR A 20 8.81 12.68 -14.06
C THR A 20 7.68 12.52 -13.05
N THR A 21 6.60 11.86 -13.44
CA THR A 21 5.57 11.38 -12.51
C THR A 21 6.26 10.40 -11.56
N GLN A 22 6.58 10.88 -10.36
CA GLN A 22 7.10 10.06 -9.28
C GLN A 22 5.99 9.06 -8.93
N ARG A 23 6.13 7.81 -9.39
CA ARG A 23 5.26 6.70 -8.99
C ARG A 23 5.49 6.50 -7.50
N GLY A 24 4.49 6.89 -6.68
CA GLY A 24 4.58 6.83 -5.23
C GLY A 24 4.53 5.40 -4.71
N GLY A 25 5.68 4.74 -4.62
CA GLY A 25 5.86 3.52 -3.82
C GLY A 25 6.53 3.87 -2.50
N TYR A 26 6.30 3.05 -1.45
CA TYR A 26 7.00 3.21 -0.16
C TYR A 26 8.50 2.92 -0.31
N TYR A 27 8.84 1.93 -1.11
CA TYR A 27 10.20 1.56 -1.49
C TYR A 27 10.42 1.88 -2.96
N GLN A 28 11.58 2.43 -3.29
CA GLN A 28 11.91 2.84 -4.67
C GLN A 28 11.86 1.68 -5.68
N ASN A 29 12.04 0.44 -5.18
CA ASN A 29 12.09 -0.78 -6.00
C ASN A 29 10.82 -1.64 -5.89
N ASP A 30 9.77 -1.16 -5.24
CA ASP A 30 8.50 -1.89 -5.18
C ASP A 30 7.62 -1.55 -6.37
N GLY A 31 6.73 -2.46 -6.72
CA GLY A 31 5.86 -2.25 -7.86
C GLY A 31 5.05 -3.48 -8.25
N PRO A 32 4.29 -3.39 -9.34
CA PRO A 32 3.55 -4.52 -9.86
C PRO A 32 4.51 -5.63 -10.33
N PRO A 33 4.02 -6.87 -10.45
CA PRO A 33 4.78 -7.97 -11.02
C PRO A 33 5.12 -7.68 -12.48
N ASP A 34 6.19 -8.27 -12.98
CA ASP A 34 6.58 -8.14 -14.39
C ASP A 34 5.52 -8.77 -15.31
N ARG A 35 4.81 -9.78 -14.82
CA ARG A 35 3.65 -10.41 -15.49
C ARG A 35 2.58 -10.70 -14.45
N ALA A 36 1.41 -10.09 -14.62
CA ALA A 36 0.24 -10.41 -13.82
C ALA A 36 -0.40 -11.72 -14.30
N PRO A 37 -0.92 -12.57 -13.40
CA PRO A 37 -1.78 -13.68 -13.76
C PRO A 37 -2.98 -13.21 -14.61
N SER A 38 -3.38 -14.01 -15.59
CA SER A 38 -4.51 -13.67 -16.49
C SER A 38 -5.87 -13.72 -15.80
N ASP A 39 -5.94 -14.36 -14.65
CA ASP A 39 -7.16 -14.65 -13.88
C ASP A 39 -7.34 -13.78 -12.62
N LEU A 40 -6.60 -12.68 -12.49
CA LEU A 40 -6.72 -11.76 -11.35
C LEU A 40 -8.16 -11.29 -11.09
N ALA A 41 -8.96 -11.14 -12.15
CA ALA A 41 -10.35 -10.74 -12.01
C ALA A 41 -11.24 -11.83 -11.35
N SER A 42 -10.76 -13.07 -11.26
CA SER A 42 -11.44 -14.20 -10.63
C SER A 42 -11.05 -14.41 -9.15
N VAL A 43 -10.10 -13.63 -8.62
CA VAL A 43 -9.71 -13.73 -7.22
C VAL A 43 -10.88 -13.31 -6.34
N LEU A 44 -11.36 -14.25 -5.54
CA LEU A 44 -12.49 -14.04 -4.65
C LEU A 44 -12.07 -13.32 -3.37
N ASP A 45 -13.00 -12.60 -2.78
CA ASP A 45 -12.86 -12.03 -1.45
C ASP A 45 -12.44 -13.09 -0.43
N ALA A 46 -11.68 -12.67 0.59
CA ALA A 46 -11.39 -13.53 1.72
C ALA A 46 -12.70 -13.93 2.42
N VAL A 47 -12.85 -15.22 2.72
CA VAL A 47 -14.02 -15.73 3.45
C VAL A 47 -13.75 -15.60 4.95
N PRO A 48 -14.48 -14.72 5.68
CA PRO A 48 -14.30 -14.58 7.12
C PRO A 48 -14.59 -15.88 7.86
N LYS A 49 -13.72 -16.24 8.78
CA LYS A 49 -13.87 -17.37 9.67
C LYS A 49 -13.30 -17.06 11.05
N ILE A 50 -13.74 -17.78 12.05
CA ILE A 50 -13.19 -17.64 13.40
C ILE A 50 -11.84 -18.33 13.44
N GLU A 51 -10.80 -17.55 13.75
CA GLU A 51 -9.43 -18.05 13.87
C GLU A 51 -8.86 -17.59 15.23
N PRO A 52 -8.05 -18.45 15.91
CA PRO A 52 -7.38 -18.03 17.14
C PRO A 52 -6.36 -16.93 16.84
N LEU A 53 -6.30 -15.93 17.70
CA LEU A 53 -5.32 -14.86 17.59
C LEU A 53 -3.89 -15.40 17.79
N LEU A 54 -2.98 -14.95 16.95
CA LEU A 54 -1.56 -15.32 17.03
C LEU A 54 -0.86 -14.47 18.08
N ALA A 55 -0.62 -15.03 19.28
CA ALA A 55 -0.03 -14.31 20.40
C ALA A 55 1.24 -13.54 20.04
N ARG A 56 2.13 -14.14 19.21
CA ARG A 56 3.38 -13.51 18.78
C ARG A 56 3.18 -12.27 17.92
N ALA A 57 2.16 -12.29 17.04
CA ALA A 57 1.87 -11.21 16.11
C ALA A 57 1.04 -10.08 16.74
N ASN A 58 0.46 -10.31 17.92
CA ASN A 58 -0.39 -9.37 18.63
C ASN A 58 0.27 -8.78 19.90
N ARG A 59 1.58 -8.88 20.03
CA ARG A 59 2.35 -8.20 21.09
C ARG A 59 2.63 -6.75 20.69
N PRO A 60 2.76 -5.84 21.66
CA PRO A 60 3.30 -4.51 21.39
C PRO A 60 4.66 -4.62 20.70
N TYR A 61 4.89 -3.74 19.72
CA TYR A 61 6.11 -3.73 18.94
C TYR A 61 6.53 -2.30 18.57
N VAL A 62 7.76 -2.15 18.14
CA VAL A 62 8.30 -0.88 17.63
C VAL A 62 8.68 -1.04 16.16
N ALA A 63 8.23 -0.11 15.32
CA ALA A 63 8.64 -0.03 13.93
C ALA A 63 8.92 1.43 13.57
N LEU A 64 10.02 1.68 12.88
CA LEU A 64 10.48 3.02 12.48
C LEU A 64 10.44 4.05 13.64
N GLY A 65 10.84 3.62 14.85
CA GLY A 65 10.90 4.47 16.04
C GLY A 65 9.54 4.77 16.69
N ARG A 66 8.43 4.19 16.22
CA ARG A 66 7.08 4.34 16.79
C ARG A 66 6.62 3.06 17.44
N SER A 67 5.99 3.18 18.62
CA SER A 67 5.38 2.05 19.30
C SER A 67 3.95 1.81 18.82
N TYR A 68 3.60 0.55 18.67
CA TYR A 68 2.27 0.09 18.26
C TYR A 68 1.79 -0.96 19.26
N THR A 69 0.52 -0.85 19.66
CA THR A 69 -0.13 -1.83 20.52
C THR A 69 -1.31 -2.43 19.77
N PRO A 70 -1.18 -3.68 19.29
CA PRO A 70 -2.28 -4.36 18.61
C PRO A 70 -3.49 -4.56 19.51
N LEU A 71 -4.67 -4.50 18.92
CA LEU A 71 -5.90 -4.90 19.53
C LEU A 71 -5.89 -6.42 19.75
N THR A 72 -6.40 -6.86 20.90
CA THR A 72 -6.42 -8.28 21.29
C THR A 72 -7.84 -8.82 21.52
N THR A 73 -8.85 -7.98 21.27
CA THR A 73 -10.26 -8.33 21.42
C THR A 73 -11.04 -7.86 20.19
N ASP A 74 -12.17 -8.51 19.94
CA ASP A 74 -13.14 -8.04 18.95
C ASP A 74 -13.78 -6.76 19.42
N VAL A 75 -13.47 -5.67 18.71
CA VAL A 75 -14.07 -4.36 18.91
C VAL A 75 -14.65 -3.87 17.59
N ALA A 76 -15.73 -3.11 17.66
CA ALA A 76 -16.23 -2.42 16.49
C ALA A 76 -15.15 -1.45 15.99
N PHE A 77 -14.58 -1.76 14.81
CA PHE A 77 -13.50 -0.97 14.22
C PHE A 77 -13.95 -0.32 12.93
N ARG A 78 -13.72 0.97 12.82
CA ARG A 78 -13.94 1.73 11.60
C ARG A 78 -12.91 2.84 11.50
N GLU A 79 -12.19 2.88 10.40
CA GLU A 79 -11.19 3.90 10.12
C GLU A 79 -11.36 4.44 8.70
N ARG A 80 -10.97 5.68 8.48
CA ARG A 80 -10.98 6.31 7.17
C ARG A 80 -9.63 6.96 6.91
N GLY A 81 -9.02 6.63 5.80
CA GLY A 81 -7.70 7.14 5.45
C GLY A 81 -7.27 6.71 4.06
N ALA A 82 -6.02 6.95 3.74
CA ALA A 82 -5.41 6.45 2.52
C ALA A 82 -5.02 4.98 2.68
N ALA A 83 -5.28 4.20 1.66
CA ALA A 83 -4.74 2.86 1.49
C ALA A 83 -3.55 2.90 0.53
N SER A 84 -2.62 2.00 0.71
CA SER A 84 -1.60 1.66 -0.29
C SER A 84 -1.61 0.16 -0.56
N TRP A 85 -0.67 -0.30 -1.32
CA TRP A 85 -0.44 -1.72 -1.54
C TRP A 85 1.06 -1.97 -1.52
N TYR A 86 1.47 -3.19 -1.16
CA TYR A 86 2.84 -3.64 -1.18
C TYR A 86 2.99 -4.75 -2.22
N GLY A 87 4.03 -4.63 -3.04
CA GLY A 87 4.10 -5.36 -4.30
C GLY A 87 5.18 -6.44 -4.30
N ARG A 88 5.79 -6.61 -5.47
CA ARG A 88 6.73 -7.70 -5.78
C ARG A 88 7.94 -7.77 -4.85
N GLN A 89 8.37 -6.65 -4.27
CA GLN A 89 9.51 -6.64 -3.34
C GLN A 89 9.25 -7.50 -2.09
N PHE A 90 8.00 -7.59 -1.67
CA PHE A 90 7.60 -8.33 -0.48
C PHE A 90 7.09 -9.74 -0.79
N HIS A 91 6.72 -9.99 -2.05
CA HIS A 91 6.21 -11.29 -2.49
C HIS A 91 7.19 -12.41 -2.17
N GLY A 92 6.68 -13.50 -1.58
CA GLY A 92 7.49 -14.62 -1.13
C GLY A 92 8.16 -14.45 0.25
N ASN A 93 8.10 -13.28 0.87
CA ASN A 93 8.60 -13.04 2.22
C ASN A 93 7.59 -13.48 3.28
N ARG A 94 8.06 -13.65 4.53
CA ARG A 94 7.18 -13.98 5.64
C ARG A 94 6.50 -12.73 6.19
N THR A 95 5.20 -12.82 6.36
CA THR A 95 4.37 -11.81 7.05
C THR A 95 4.53 -11.90 8.57
N ALA A 96 3.92 -10.97 9.30
CA ALA A 96 3.88 -10.99 10.77
C ALA A 96 3.14 -12.23 11.31
N SER A 97 2.17 -12.78 10.57
CA SER A 97 1.56 -14.06 10.92
C SER A 97 2.50 -15.25 10.74
N GLY A 98 3.55 -15.08 9.93
CA GLY A 98 4.50 -16.13 9.53
C GLY A 98 4.12 -16.86 8.25
N GLU A 99 3.01 -16.49 7.63
CA GLU A 99 2.60 -16.95 6.30
C GLU A 99 3.52 -16.35 5.24
N ILE A 100 3.59 -16.96 4.08
CA ILE A 100 4.28 -16.38 2.94
C ILE A 100 3.35 -15.35 2.29
N TYR A 101 3.85 -14.13 2.10
CA TYR A 101 3.10 -13.09 1.43
C TYR A 101 2.93 -13.41 -0.06
N ASP A 102 1.68 -13.44 -0.49
CA ASP A 102 1.31 -13.52 -1.90
C ASP A 102 0.61 -12.22 -2.31
N MET A 103 1.26 -11.45 -3.18
CA MET A 103 0.76 -10.16 -3.65
C MET A 103 -0.55 -10.27 -4.48
N PHE A 104 -0.98 -11.48 -4.82
CA PHE A 104 -2.23 -11.75 -5.55
C PHE A 104 -3.36 -12.23 -4.65
N ALA A 105 -3.08 -12.48 -3.36
CA ALA A 105 -4.07 -12.95 -2.41
C ALA A 105 -4.85 -11.78 -1.78
N MET A 106 -6.08 -12.03 -1.35
CA MET A 106 -6.91 -11.06 -0.62
C MET A 106 -6.47 -10.96 0.84
N THR A 107 -5.26 -10.45 1.04
CA THR A 107 -4.65 -10.20 2.36
C THR A 107 -4.31 -8.72 2.53
N ALA A 108 -4.04 -8.32 3.76
CA ALA A 108 -3.68 -6.95 4.09
C ALA A 108 -2.71 -6.87 5.28
N ALA A 109 -1.98 -5.75 5.33
CA ALA A 109 -1.23 -5.32 6.50
C ALA A 109 -1.93 -4.17 7.21
N HIS A 110 -2.03 -4.26 8.55
CA HIS A 110 -2.56 -3.19 9.38
C HIS A 110 -1.73 -3.05 10.67
N PRO A 111 -1.47 -1.80 11.15
CA PRO A 111 -0.59 -1.60 12.30
C PRO A 111 -1.12 -2.22 13.60
N THR A 112 -2.42 -2.19 13.82
CA THR A 112 -2.99 -2.51 15.15
C THR A 112 -4.16 -3.48 15.15
N LEU A 113 -4.76 -3.79 14.02
CA LEU A 113 -5.83 -4.81 13.98
C LEU A 113 -5.30 -6.17 14.45
N PRO A 114 -6.15 -7.02 15.06
CA PRO A 114 -5.74 -8.35 15.46
C PRO A 114 -5.25 -9.19 14.27
N ILE A 115 -4.26 -10.03 14.47
CA ILE A 115 -3.81 -11.02 13.50
C ILE A 115 -4.11 -12.43 14.03
N PRO A 116 -4.85 -13.24 13.24
CA PRO A 116 -5.58 -12.88 12.04
C PRO A 116 -6.89 -12.17 12.34
N SER A 117 -7.35 -11.33 11.41
CA SER A 117 -8.70 -10.74 11.43
C SER A 117 -9.16 -10.47 9.99
N TYR A 118 -10.41 -10.08 9.81
CA TYR A 118 -10.98 -9.76 8.50
C TYR A 118 -11.57 -8.38 8.50
N VAL A 119 -11.34 -7.63 7.45
CA VAL A 119 -11.87 -6.28 7.28
C VAL A 119 -12.48 -6.09 5.90
N ARG A 120 -13.58 -5.33 5.86
CA ARG A 120 -14.12 -4.82 4.61
C ARG A 120 -13.47 -3.49 4.29
N VAL A 121 -12.79 -3.42 3.18
CA VAL A 121 -12.20 -2.19 2.65
C VAL A 121 -13.10 -1.66 1.55
N THR A 122 -13.53 -0.41 1.68
CA THR A 122 -14.43 0.24 0.71
C THR A 122 -13.78 1.46 0.11
N GLY A 123 -13.63 1.47 -1.19
CA GLY A 123 -13.15 2.63 -1.93
C GLY A 123 -14.17 3.77 -1.89
N ILE A 124 -13.78 4.91 -1.33
CA ILE A 124 -14.70 6.05 -1.11
C ILE A 124 -15.26 6.58 -2.43
N ARG A 125 -14.42 6.61 -3.47
CA ARG A 125 -14.84 7.10 -4.80
C ARG A 125 -15.57 6.04 -5.61
N SER A 126 -15.00 4.83 -5.68
CA SER A 126 -15.56 3.73 -6.50
C SER A 126 -16.81 3.09 -5.89
N ARG A 127 -16.97 3.21 -4.55
CA ARG A 127 -18.01 2.51 -3.78
C ARG A 127 -17.87 0.99 -3.81
N GLN A 128 -16.83 0.48 -4.43
CA GLN A 128 -16.54 -0.95 -4.43
C GLN A 128 -15.92 -1.36 -3.10
N SER A 129 -16.23 -2.57 -2.67
CA SER A 129 -15.71 -3.14 -1.43
C SER A 129 -15.08 -4.48 -1.70
N VAL A 130 -14.04 -4.80 -0.93
CA VAL A 130 -13.42 -6.12 -0.87
C VAL A 130 -13.29 -6.55 0.59
N ILE A 131 -13.29 -7.86 0.83
CA ILE A 131 -12.96 -8.42 2.15
C ILE A 131 -11.55 -8.98 2.07
N VAL A 132 -10.68 -8.54 2.97
CA VAL A 132 -9.30 -8.99 3.05
C VAL A 132 -9.00 -9.56 4.43
N ARG A 133 -8.07 -10.53 4.48
CA ARG A 133 -7.59 -11.10 5.74
C ARG A 133 -6.32 -10.36 6.18
N VAL A 134 -6.35 -9.77 7.37
CA VAL A 134 -5.20 -9.10 7.97
C VAL A 134 -4.25 -10.16 8.52
N ASN A 135 -3.09 -10.30 7.91
CA ASN A 135 -2.07 -11.27 8.29
C ASN A 135 -0.68 -10.64 8.45
N ASP A 136 -0.56 -9.32 8.25
CA ASP A 136 0.72 -8.63 8.34
C ASP A 136 0.63 -7.30 9.10
N ARG A 137 1.80 -6.72 9.46
CA ARG A 137 1.97 -5.45 10.15
C ARG A 137 2.50 -4.38 9.20
N GLY A 138 1.92 -3.20 9.27
CA GLY A 138 2.13 -2.02 8.44
C GLY A 138 0.77 -1.43 8.04
N PRO A 139 0.75 -0.33 7.26
CA PRO A 139 1.88 0.53 6.91
C PRO A 139 2.44 1.28 8.12
N PHE A 140 3.73 1.65 8.04
CA PHE A 140 4.39 2.43 9.09
C PHE A 140 4.57 3.90 8.71
N LYS A 141 4.01 4.32 7.57
CA LYS A 141 3.86 5.73 7.20
C LYS A 141 2.58 6.30 7.81
N SER A 142 2.68 7.52 8.34
CA SER A 142 1.59 8.18 9.06
C SER A 142 0.42 8.63 8.17
N ASP A 143 0.60 8.64 6.87
CA ASP A 143 -0.41 9.04 5.88
C ASP A 143 -1.27 7.89 5.36
N ARG A 144 -1.04 6.65 5.85
CA ARG A 144 -1.71 5.43 5.39
C ARG A 144 -2.22 4.61 6.56
N ILE A 145 -3.35 3.95 6.35
CA ILE A 145 -4.00 3.13 7.38
C ILE A 145 -3.93 1.63 7.09
N ILE A 146 -3.82 1.24 5.84
CA ILE A 146 -3.82 -0.16 5.42
C ILE A 146 -3.01 -0.33 4.14
N ASP A 147 -2.30 -1.44 4.03
CA ASP A 147 -1.68 -1.92 2.79
C ASP A 147 -2.44 -3.16 2.29
N LEU A 148 -2.81 -3.16 0.99
CA LEU A 148 -3.56 -4.23 0.32
C LEU A 148 -2.67 -5.05 -0.59
#